data_817f04b2d8978e7034216ce508561cb2
#
_entry.id   817f04b2d8978e7034216ce508561cb2
#
_cell.length_a   1.000
_cell.length_b   1.000
_cell.length_c   1.000
_cell.angle_alpha   90.00
_cell.angle_beta   90.00
_cell.angle_gamma   90.00
#
_symmetry.space_group_name_H-M   'P 1'
#
loop_
_entity.id
_entity.type
_entity.pdbx_description
1 polymer ?
#
loop_
_entity_poly.entity_id
_entity_poly.type
_entity_poly.pdbx_seq_one_letter_code
_entity_poly.pdbx_strand_id
1 'polypeptide(L)'
;MAEFRVKSVQLPKIRLAELLGALSHALDMVEGQPVGHCVRCCWIGIHIGSEIGLDEAQIWELYYTLLLKDLGCSSNAARICQLYMTDDISFKRDFMTVNGSLPQVLRFVLSHTGMNAGLAERFRALVHIFQNGGQIAHELMETRCDRGAAIARKMRFSEGVAQAIHSLDEHWDGGGMPRGLAGDGIPVYSRIALLAQIVDVFQTANGIEAAKREIENRTGTWFDPRLSAAFARIADRPEFWQKLRDDDLRQSIFALEPAQTTSMVDEDYLDDIAAAFAQVVDSKSPYTSGHSERVTLFTDLIAKQMNLSAEQRRWLKRAALLHDLSLIHI
;
A
#
# COMPACT_ATOMS: atom_id res chain seq x y z
N MET A 1 24.38 40.47 -7.38
CA MET A 1 23.80 39.11 -7.39
C MET A 1 24.13 38.44 -6.05
N ALA A 2 23.14 38.14 -5.25
CA ALA A 2 23.38 37.46 -3.98
C ALA A 2 23.82 36.02 -4.29
N GLU A 3 25.04 35.65 -3.89
CA GLU A 3 25.50 34.25 -3.93
C GLU A 3 24.67 33.45 -2.93
N PHE A 4 23.72 32.65 -3.41
CA PHE A 4 23.08 31.61 -2.61
C PHE A 4 24.11 30.49 -2.40
N ARG A 5 24.92 30.60 -1.33
CA ARG A 5 25.72 29.48 -0.83
C ARG A 5 24.80 28.51 -0.10
N VAL A 6 24.31 27.51 -0.80
CA VAL A 6 23.76 26.33 -0.14
C VAL A 6 24.95 25.60 0.50
N LYS A 7 25.03 25.61 1.84
CA LYS A 7 25.98 24.78 2.59
C LYS A 7 25.69 23.32 2.20
N SER A 8 26.72 22.56 1.83
CA SER A 8 26.59 21.10 1.68
C SER A 8 26.07 20.53 3.00
N VAL A 9 24.82 20.15 3.02
CA VAL A 9 24.23 19.44 4.15
C VAL A 9 24.67 17.99 3.96
N GLN A 10 25.60 17.50 4.77
CA GLN A 10 25.82 16.05 4.87
C GLN A 10 24.49 15.46 5.34
N LEU A 11 23.87 14.65 4.48
CA LEU A 11 22.67 13.91 4.86
C LEU A 11 23.00 13.04 6.09
N PRO A 12 22.16 13.06 7.12
CA PRO A 12 22.23 12.02 8.13
C PRO A 12 22.08 10.65 7.43
N LYS A 13 22.78 9.66 7.90
CA LYS A 13 22.64 8.28 7.40
C LYS A 13 21.18 7.85 7.65
N ILE A 14 20.37 7.85 6.61
CA ILE A 14 18.95 7.49 6.68
C ILE A 14 18.86 5.97 6.47
N ARG A 15 18.22 5.27 7.39
CA ARG A 15 17.89 3.85 7.22
C ARG A 15 16.69 3.73 6.28
N LEU A 16 16.68 2.67 5.48
CA LEU A 16 15.59 2.39 4.55
C LEU A 16 14.24 2.29 5.26
N ALA A 17 14.19 1.60 6.40
CA ALA A 17 12.97 1.47 7.22
C ALA A 17 12.41 2.82 7.67
N GLU A 18 13.26 3.77 8.07
CA GLU A 18 12.82 5.12 8.50
C GLU A 18 12.22 5.90 7.34
N LEU A 19 12.87 5.86 6.17
CA LEU A 19 12.38 6.52 4.96
C LEU A 19 11.06 5.93 4.50
N LEU A 20 10.99 4.60 4.36
CA LEU A 20 9.79 3.92 3.87
C LEU A 20 8.65 3.93 4.89
N GLY A 21 8.96 3.89 6.17
CA GLY A 21 7.96 4.07 7.22
C GLY A 21 7.36 5.48 7.26
N ALA A 22 8.13 6.51 6.87
CA ALA A 22 7.57 7.85 6.67
C ALA A 22 6.67 7.92 5.43
N LEU A 23 7.08 7.26 4.34
CA LEU A 23 6.34 7.21 3.08
C LEU A 23 5.10 6.29 3.17
N SER A 24 5.10 5.26 4.02
CA SER A 24 3.93 4.40 4.25
C SER A 24 2.72 5.16 4.79
N HIS A 25 2.96 6.28 5.48
CA HIS A 25 1.89 7.18 5.88
C HIS A 25 1.11 7.77 4.69
N ALA A 26 1.80 8.09 3.59
CA ALA A 26 1.14 8.52 2.36
C ALA A 26 0.31 7.39 1.74
N LEU A 27 0.77 6.14 1.85
CA LEU A 27 0.03 4.97 1.36
C LEU A 27 -1.26 4.73 2.19
N ASP A 28 -1.20 4.88 3.52
CA ASP A 28 -2.41 4.81 4.37
C ASP A 28 -3.49 5.78 3.89
N MET A 29 -3.11 7.02 3.55
CA MET A 29 -4.04 8.04 3.06
C MET A 29 -4.67 7.66 1.71
N VAL A 30 -3.94 7.00 0.82
CA VAL A 30 -4.46 6.54 -0.50
C VAL A 30 -5.57 5.53 -0.34
N GLU A 31 -5.46 4.66 0.67
CA GLU A 31 -6.45 3.64 0.97
C GLU A 31 -7.59 4.14 1.86
N GLY A 32 -7.53 5.39 2.33
CA GLY A 32 -8.50 5.91 3.28
C GLY A 32 -8.45 5.22 4.64
N GLN A 33 -7.33 4.56 4.95
CA GLN A 33 -7.14 3.88 6.22
C GLN A 33 -6.64 4.84 7.31
N PRO A 34 -6.97 4.59 8.57
CA PRO A 34 -6.43 5.36 9.68
C PRO A 34 -4.90 5.35 9.68
N VAL A 35 -4.32 6.52 9.99
CA VAL A 35 -2.87 6.69 10.10
C VAL A 35 -2.21 5.53 10.84
N GLY A 36 -1.12 5.00 10.29
CA GLY A 36 -0.36 3.88 10.85
C GLY A 36 -0.90 2.50 10.47
N HIS A 37 -1.84 2.40 9.53
CA HIS A 37 -2.35 1.13 9.05
C HIS A 37 -1.24 0.20 8.55
N CYS A 38 -0.36 0.65 7.64
CA CYS A 38 0.77 -0.16 7.17
C CYS A 38 1.72 -0.54 8.30
N VAL A 39 1.96 0.35 9.27
CA VAL A 39 2.80 0.08 10.45
C VAL A 39 2.17 -0.99 11.35
N ARG A 40 0.86 -0.91 11.61
CA ARG A 40 0.14 -1.94 12.38
C ARG A 40 0.08 -3.27 11.64
N CYS A 41 -0.14 -3.26 10.33
CA CYS A 41 -0.04 -4.48 9.51
C CYS A 41 1.36 -5.11 9.60
N CYS A 42 2.41 -4.27 9.62
CA CYS A 42 3.77 -4.74 9.78
C CYS A 42 3.98 -5.43 11.14
N TRP A 43 3.50 -4.84 12.24
CA TRP A 43 3.52 -5.47 13.56
C TRP A 43 2.83 -6.84 13.56
N ILE A 44 1.60 -6.88 13.06
CA ILE A 44 0.80 -8.11 13.01
C ILE A 44 1.48 -9.18 12.16
N GLY A 45 1.90 -8.83 10.95
CA GLY A 45 2.46 -9.78 10.00
C GLY A 45 3.82 -10.33 10.43
N ILE A 46 4.71 -9.49 11.02
CA ILE A 46 6.01 -9.94 11.56
C ILE A 46 5.81 -10.95 12.68
N HIS A 47 4.86 -10.73 13.58
CA HIS A 47 4.57 -11.68 14.65
C HIS A 47 4.02 -13.00 14.11
N ILE A 48 3.16 -12.97 13.08
CA ILE A 48 2.70 -14.18 12.40
C ILE A 48 3.87 -14.90 11.71
N GLY A 49 4.72 -14.17 10.97
CA GLY A 49 5.89 -14.70 10.30
C GLY A 49 6.86 -15.37 11.27
N SER A 50 7.14 -14.74 12.41
CA SER A 50 7.97 -15.29 13.48
C SER A 50 7.34 -16.54 14.11
N GLU A 51 6.04 -16.53 14.34
CA GLU A 51 5.29 -17.66 14.93
C GLU A 51 5.29 -18.91 14.04
N ILE A 52 5.34 -18.73 12.71
CA ILE A 52 5.46 -19.85 11.75
C ILE A 52 6.91 -20.23 11.43
N GLY A 53 7.90 -19.54 12.02
CA GLY A 53 9.32 -19.87 11.91
C GLY A 53 10.01 -19.35 10.64
N LEU A 54 9.58 -18.20 10.08
CA LEU A 54 10.33 -17.54 9.01
C LEU A 54 11.72 -17.13 9.53
N ASP A 55 12.72 -17.33 8.69
CA ASP A 55 14.09 -16.89 8.99
C ASP A 55 14.25 -15.36 8.84
N GLU A 56 15.43 -14.84 9.25
CA GLU A 56 15.70 -13.41 9.27
C GLU A 56 15.60 -12.75 7.87
N ALA A 57 16.02 -13.44 6.82
CA ALA A 57 15.94 -12.94 5.44
C ALA A 57 14.48 -12.89 4.98
N GLN A 58 13.69 -13.91 5.30
CA GLN A 58 12.27 -13.97 5.01
C GLN A 58 11.47 -12.91 5.80
N ILE A 59 11.83 -12.67 7.06
CA ILE A 59 11.24 -11.59 7.88
C ILE A 59 11.58 -10.23 7.28
N TRP A 60 12.77 -10.02 6.73
CA TRP A 60 13.12 -8.78 6.03
C TRP A 60 12.24 -8.54 4.81
N GLU A 61 12.04 -9.56 3.95
CA GLU A 61 11.16 -9.45 2.80
C GLU A 61 9.70 -9.23 3.19
N LEU A 62 9.22 -9.94 4.20
CA LEU A 62 7.88 -9.75 4.76
C LEU A 62 7.68 -8.34 5.31
N TYR A 63 8.67 -7.81 6.05
CA TYR A 63 8.66 -6.47 6.61
C TYR A 63 8.39 -5.41 5.54
N TYR A 64 9.14 -5.43 4.45
CA TYR A 64 8.96 -4.47 3.37
C TYR A 64 7.73 -4.74 2.51
N THR A 65 7.33 -5.99 2.36
CA THR A 65 6.04 -6.33 1.74
C THR A 65 4.89 -5.64 2.48
N LEU A 66 4.87 -5.71 3.80
CA LEU A 66 3.81 -5.13 4.65
C LEU A 66 3.80 -3.60 4.65
N LEU A 67 4.97 -2.95 4.68
CA LEU A 67 5.07 -1.50 4.60
C LEU A 67 4.65 -0.94 3.24
N LEU A 68 4.84 -1.71 2.16
CA LEU A 68 4.70 -1.27 0.78
C LEU A 68 3.53 -1.93 0.04
N LYS A 69 2.72 -2.75 0.72
CA LYS A 69 1.60 -3.50 0.12
C LYS A 69 0.64 -2.64 -0.70
N ASP A 70 0.51 -1.37 -0.36
CA ASP A 70 -0.44 -0.44 -0.96
C ASP A 70 0.15 0.46 -2.06
N LEU A 71 1.37 0.17 -2.56
CA LEU A 71 2.05 0.95 -3.61
C LEU A 71 1.22 1.12 -4.89
N GLY A 72 0.37 0.17 -5.22
CA GLY A 72 -0.46 0.22 -6.42
C GLY A 72 -1.83 0.85 -6.25
N CYS A 73 -2.24 1.17 -5.03
CA CYS A 73 -3.62 1.52 -4.69
C CYS A 73 -4.11 2.86 -5.27
N SER A 74 -3.22 3.81 -5.49
CA SER A 74 -3.55 5.09 -6.14
C SER A 74 -3.98 4.93 -7.60
N SER A 75 -3.59 3.85 -8.26
CA SER A 75 -3.77 3.64 -9.70
C SER A 75 -5.23 3.57 -10.15
N ASN A 76 -6.14 3.24 -9.24
CA ASN A 76 -7.56 3.05 -9.53
C ASN A 76 -8.42 4.26 -9.16
N ALA A 77 -7.86 5.30 -8.54
CA ALA A 77 -8.64 6.42 -8.01
C ALA A 77 -9.58 7.04 -9.07
N ALA A 78 -9.04 7.49 -10.19
CA ALA A 78 -9.85 8.09 -11.26
C ALA A 78 -10.87 7.11 -11.85
N ARG A 79 -10.53 5.83 -11.98
CA ARG A 79 -11.42 4.81 -12.53
C ARG A 79 -12.59 4.52 -11.59
N ILE A 80 -12.33 4.46 -10.29
CA ILE A 80 -13.37 4.32 -9.26
C ILE A 80 -14.31 5.54 -9.27
N CYS A 81 -13.76 6.76 -9.26
CA CYS A 81 -14.55 7.97 -9.35
C CYS A 81 -15.45 8.00 -10.60
N GLN A 82 -14.92 7.58 -11.75
CA GLN A 82 -15.68 7.54 -13.00
C GLN A 82 -16.80 6.49 -13.00
N LEU A 83 -16.49 5.28 -12.54
CA LEU A 83 -17.43 4.14 -12.58
C LEU A 83 -18.53 4.26 -11.54
N TYR A 84 -18.15 4.61 -10.32
CA TYR A 84 -19.09 4.65 -9.19
C TYR A 84 -19.62 6.05 -8.89
N MET A 85 -19.11 7.09 -9.57
CA MET A 85 -19.48 8.50 -9.35
C MET A 85 -19.44 8.87 -7.85
N THR A 86 -18.36 8.49 -7.19
CA THR A 86 -18.12 8.67 -5.75
C THR A 86 -16.66 9.01 -5.48
N ASP A 87 -16.36 9.42 -4.27
CA ASP A 87 -15.00 9.59 -3.79
C ASP A 87 -14.28 8.23 -3.65
N ASP A 88 -13.08 8.10 -4.21
CA ASP A 88 -12.33 6.84 -4.24
C ASP A 88 -11.81 6.43 -2.84
N ILE A 89 -11.47 7.40 -1.99
CA ILE A 89 -10.92 7.14 -0.64
C ILE A 89 -12.00 6.52 0.25
N SER A 90 -13.17 7.15 0.31
CA SER A 90 -14.32 6.63 1.06
C SER A 90 -14.77 5.28 0.52
N PHE A 91 -14.81 5.13 -0.81
CA PHE A 91 -15.18 3.88 -1.47
C PHE A 91 -14.26 2.73 -1.08
N LYS A 92 -12.93 2.92 -1.16
CA LYS A 92 -11.95 1.90 -0.80
C LYS A 92 -12.03 1.52 0.67
N ARG A 93 -12.06 2.53 1.57
CA ARG A 93 -12.18 2.30 3.01
C ARG A 93 -13.38 1.44 3.36
N ASP A 94 -14.55 1.79 2.84
CA ASP A 94 -15.80 1.10 3.17
C ASP A 94 -15.86 -0.29 2.51
N PHE A 95 -15.24 -0.45 1.32
CA PHE A 95 -15.14 -1.74 0.63
C PHE A 95 -14.33 -2.79 1.40
N MET A 96 -13.32 -2.40 2.18
CA MET A 96 -12.49 -3.31 2.97
C MET A 96 -13.29 -4.12 4.02
N THR A 97 -14.47 -3.63 4.41
CA THR A 97 -15.37 -4.33 5.36
C THR A 97 -16.34 -5.30 4.68
N VAL A 98 -16.39 -5.33 3.35
CA VAL A 98 -17.26 -6.21 2.57
C VAL A 98 -16.66 -7.62 2.52
N ASN A 99 -17.46 -8.64 2.87
CA ASN A 99 -16.96 -10.03 2.93
C ASN A 99 -16.98 -10.78 1.58
N GLY A 100 -17.24 -10.07 0.47
CA GLY A 100 -17.29 -10.66 -0.87
C GLY A 100 -18.57 -11.44 -1.21
N SER A 101 -19.50 -11.60 -0.28
CA SER A 101 -20.79 -12.24 -0.59
C SER A 101 -21.63 -11.39 -1.55
N LEU A 102 -22.31 -12.02 -2.51
CA LEU A 102 -23.13 -11.30 -3.49
C LEU A 102 -24.14 -10.31 -2.88
N PRO A 103 -24.86 -10.63 -1.78
CA PRO A 103 -25.77 -9.68 -1.17
C PRO A 103 -25.07 -8.44 -0.59
N GLN A 104 -23.89 -8.61 -0.01
CA GLN A 104 -23.12 -7.49 0.54
C GLN A 104 -22.51 -6.63 -0.56
N VAL A 105 -21.93 -7.25 -1.60
CA VAL A 105 -21.40 -6.53 -2.76
C VAL A 105 -22.51 -5.73 -3.44
N LEU A 106 -23.70 -6.34 -3.66
CA LEU A 106 -24.85 -5.68 -4.24
C LEU A 106 -25.29 -4.47 -3.42
N ARG A 107 -25.43 -4.66 -2.10
CA ARG A 107 -25.79 -3.59 -1.18
C ARG A 107 -24.75 -2.46 -1.22
N PHE A 108 -23.46 -2.82 -1.21
CA PHE A 108 -22.37 -1.86 -1.29
C PHE A 108 -22.42 -1.03 -2.57
N VAL A 109 -22.53 -1.67 -3.74
CA VAL A 109 -22.64 -0.99 -5.04
C VAL A 109 -23.86 -0.05 -5.07
N LEU A 110 -25.02 -0.51 -4.59
CA LEU A 110 -26.24 0.31 -4.54
C LEU A 110 -26.10 1.53 -3.62
N SER A 111 -25.39 1.40 -2.50
CA SER A 111 -25.24 2.48 -1.51
C SER A 111 -24.10 3.46 -1.82
N HIS A 112 -23.15 3.09 -2.70
CA HIS A 112 -21.97 3.91 -2.99
C HIS A 112 -21.91 4.42 -4.44
N THR A 113 -22.86 4.06 -5.31
CA THR A 113 -22.83 4.49 -6.70
C THR A 113 -23.75 5.69 -6.92
N GLY A 114 -23.18 6.82 -7.37
CA GLY A 114 -23.91 7.97 -7.87
C GLY A 114 -24.89 8.61 -6.89
N MET A 115 -24.57 8.63 -5.59
CA MET A 115 -25.47 9.17 -4.55
C MET A 115 -25.79 10.65 -4.75
N ASN A 116 -24.86 11.40 -5.35
CA ASN A 116 -25.01 12.83 -5.65
C ASN A 116 -25.29 13.11 -7.13
N ALA A 117 -25.49 12.06 -7.94
CA ALA A 117 -25.77 12.19 -9.38
C ALA A 117 -27.27 12.21 -9.68
N GLY A 118 -27.62 12.63 -10.89
CA GLY A 118 -28.99 12.56 -11.38
C GLY A 118 -29.50 11.13 -11.50
N LEU A 119 -30.80 10.90 -11.30
CA LEU A 119 -31.38 9.54 -11.30
C LEU A 119 -31.08 8.77 -12.59
N ALA A 120 -31.10 9.42 -13.75
CA ALA A 120 -30.83 8.77 -15.04
C ALA A 120 -29.33 8.37 -15.18
N GLU A 121 -28.40 9.16 -14.65
CA GLU A 121 -26.97 8.88 -14.65
C GLU A 121 -26.66 7.72 -13.70
N ARG A 122 -27.21 7.80 -12.49
CA ARG A 122 -27.08 6.74 -11.49
C ARG A 122 -27.61 5.41 -12.02
N PHE A 123 -28.79 5.41 -12.65
CA PHE A 123 -29.35 4.19 -13.23
C PHE A 123 -28.45 3.58 -14.31
N ARG A 124 -27.92 4.42 -15.22
CA ARG A 124 -26.98 3.97 -16.27
C ARG A 124 -25.71 3.38 -15.67
N ALA A 125 -25.12 4.02 -14.66
CA ALA A 125 -23.92 3.51 -13.97
C ALA A 125 -24.19 2.16 -13.30
N LEU A 126 -25.30 2.02 -12.57
CA LEU A 126 -25.68 0.76 -11.93
C LEU A 126 -25.87 -0.37 -12.96
N VAL A 127 -26.59 -0.11 -14.07
CA VAL A 127 -26.76 -1.11 -15.14
C VAL A 127 -25.39 -1.52 -15.71
N HIS A 128 -24.50 -0.56 -15.98
CA HIS A 128 -23.15 -0.85 -16.48
C HIS A 128 -22.34 -1.72 -15.51
N ILE A 129 -22.36 -1.36 -14.22
CA ILE A 129 -21.63 -2.12 -13.18
C ILE A 129 -22.20 -3.53 -13.04
N PHE A 130 -23.52 -3.71 -13.06
CA PHE A 130 -24.11 -5.04 -12.96
C PHE A 130 -23.87 -5.92 -14.17
N GLN A 131 -23.78 -5.33 -15.36
CA GLN A 131 -23.47 -6.09 -16.57
C GLN A 131 -22.00 -6.49 -16.68
N ASN A 132 -21.10 -5.67 -16.17
CA ASN A 132 -19.65 -5.82 -16.37
C ASN A 132 -18.87 -5.99 -15.07
N GLY A 133 -19.52 -6.20 -13.92
CA GLY A 133 -18.92 -6.15 -12.60
C GLY A 133 -17.72 -7.06 -12.42
N GLY A 134 -17.77 -8.29 -12.92
CA GLY A 134 -16.63 -9.22 -12.85
C GLY A 134 -15.41 -8.72 -13.63
N GLN A 135 -15.61 -8.19 -14.84
CA GLN A 135 -14.53 -7.63 -15.65
C GLN A 135 -13.96 -6.35 -15.03
N ILE A 136 -14.82 -5.48 -14.52
CA ILE A 136 -14.41 -4.25 -13.83
C ILE A 136 -13.56 -4.58 -12.60
N ALA A 137 -14.01 -5.52 -11.77
CA ALA A 137 -13.27 -5.95 -10.59
C ALA A 137 -11.89 -6.51 -10.96
N HIS A 138 -11.82 -7.37 -11.98
CA HIS A 138 -10.56 -7.93 -12.45
C HIS A 138 -9.61 -6.84 -12.99
N GLU A 139 -10.10 -5.92 -13.85
CA GLU A 139 -9.33 -4.79 -14.39
C GLU A 139 -8.72 -3.92 -13.27
N LEU A 140 -9.54 -3.57 -12.27
CA LEU A 140 -9.09 -2.76 -11.15
C LEU A 140 -8.03 -3.49 -10.32
N MET A 141 -8.23 -4.77 -10.06
CA MET A 141 -7.31 -5.56 -9.25
C MET A 141 -5.98 -5.80 -9.97
N GLU A 142 -6.02 -6.21 -11.24
CA GLU A 142 -4.84 -6.41 -12.08
C GLU A 142 -4.00 -5.12 -12.20
N THR A 143 -4.64 -3.98 -12.47
CA THR A 143 -3.96 -2.69 -12.53
C THR A 143 -3.24 -2.34 -11.23
N ARG A 144 -3.89 -2.53 -10.09
CA ARG A 144 -3.32 -2.30 -8.76
C ARG A 144 -2.11 -3.20 -8.50
N CYS A 145 -2.28 -4.49 -8.74
CA CYS A 145 -1.27 -5.50 -8.47
C CYS A 145 -0.03 -5.32 -9.36
N ASP A 146 -0.22 -5.13 -10.66
CA ASP A 146 0.86 -4.92 -11.62
C ASP A 146 1.68 -3.66 -11.30
N ARG A 147 1.00 -2.55 -11.01
CA ARG A 147 1.67 -1.29 -10.67
C ARG A 147 2.41 -1.37 -9.35
N GLY A 148 1.80 -1.95 -8.32
CA GLY A 148 2.45 -2.14 -7.03
C GLY A 148 3.75 -2.94 -7.16
N ALA A 149 3.70 -4.07 -7.86
CA ALA A 149 4.89 -4.89 -8.12
C ALA A 149 5.95 -4.18 -8.96
N ALA A 150 5.55 -3.43 -9.99
CA ALA A 150 6.48 -2.67 -10.83
C ALA A 150 7.20 -1.56 -10.03
N ILE A 151 6.48 -0.87 -9.16
CA ILE A 151 7.05 0.17 -8.28
C ILE A 151 8.02 -0.47 -7.27
N ALA A 152 7.68 -1.61 -6.66
CA ALA A 152 8.57 -2.32 -5.74
C ALA A 152 9.89 -2.73 -6.42
N ARG A 153 9.84 -3.23 -7.67
CA ARG A 153 11.05 -3.53 -8.46
C ARG A 153 11.88 -2.28 -8.75
N LYS A 154 11.24 -1.16 -9.08
CA LYS A 154 11.93 0.12 -9.30
C LYS A 154 12.64 0.59 -8.02
N MET A 155 12.08 0.29 -6.86
CA MET A 155 12.70 0.53 -5.56
C MET A 155 13.75 -0.53 -5.18
N ARG A 156 14.22 -1.34 -6.12
CA ARG A 156 15.24 -2.39 -5.96
C ARG A 156 14.88 -3.50 -4.98
N PHE A 157 13.60 -3.70 -4.67
CA PHE A 157 13.19 -4.84 -3.87
C PHE A 157 13.28 -6.15 -4.65
N SER A 158 13.42 -7.25 -3.91
CA SER A 158 13.50 -8.60 -4.47
C SER A 158 12.23 -8.97 -5.25
N GLU A 159 12.36 -9.95 -6.12
CA GLU A 159 11.19 -10.52 -6.80
C GLU A 159 10.22 -11.15 -5.81
N GLY A 160 10.70 -11.65 -4.66
CA GLY A 160 9.86 -12.15 -3.56
C GLY A 160 8.91 -11.08 -3.03
N VAL A 161 9.40 -9.88 -2.74
CA VAL A 161 8.60 -8.73 -2.32
C VAL A 161 7.64 -8.28 -3.42
N ALA A 162 8.13 -8.16 -4.67
CA ALA A 162 7.31 -7.72 -5.79
C ALA A 162 6.14 -8.70 -6.09
N GLN A 163 6.40 -10.00 -6.08
CA GLN A 163 5.37 -11.03 -6.26
C GLN A 163 4.39 -11.06 -5.08
N ALA A 164 4.86 -10.81 -3.88
CA ALA A 164 4.00 -10.75 -2.72
C ALA A 164 3.02 -9.56 -2.78
N ILE A 165 3.48 -8.40 -3.23
CA ILE A 165 2.60 -7.23 -3.46
C ILE A 165 1.62 -7.50 -4.61
N HIS A 166 2.09 -8.18 -5.69
CA HIS A 166 1.23 -8.53 -6.81
C HIS A 166 0.08 -9.47 -6.41
N SER A 167 0.35 -10.42 -5.52
CA SER A 167 -0.60 -11.49 -5.15
C SER A 167 -1.31 -11.21 -3.82
N LEU A 168 -1.38 -9.93 -3.39
CA LEU A 168 -1.92 -9.56 -2.08
C LEU A 168 -3.39 -9.96 -1.90
N ASP A 169 -4.19 -9.90 -2.97
CA ASP A 169 -5.62 -10.13 -2.94
C ASP A 169 -6.01 -11.55 -3.40
N GLU A 170 -5.05 -12.46 -3.49
CA GLU A 170 -5.30 -13.87 -3.72
C GLU A 170 -5.85 -14.54 -2.45
N HIS A 171 -6.85 -15.40 -2.62
CA HIS A 171 -7.49 -16.11 -1.52
C HIS A 171 -7.04 -17.57 -1.47
N TRP A 172 -6.97 -18.14 -0.28
CA TRP A 172 -6.49 -19.51 -0.06
C TRP A 172 -7.23 -20.56 -0.91
N ASP A 173 -8.54 -20.37 -1.11
CA ASP A 173 -9.39 -21.27 -1.91
C ASP A 173 -9.32 -21.03 -3.43
N GLY A 174 -8.57 -20.02 -3.89
CA GLY A 174 -8.48 -19.63 -5.30
C GLY A 174 -9.58 -18.68 -5.76
N GLY A 175 -10.43 -18.20 -4.85
CA GLY A 175 -11.47 -17.22 -5.15
C GLY A 175 -10.97 -15.77 -5.22
N GLY A 176 -9.68 -15.53 -5.00
CA GLY A 176 -9.04 -14.20 -5.05
C GLY A 176 -8.65 -13.76 -6.46
N MET A 177 -7.93 -12.64 -6.52
CA MET A 177 -7.50 -11.99 -7.77
C MET A 177 -6.04 -11.52 -7.64
N PRO A 178 -5.30 -11.25 -8.71
CA PRO A 178 -5.74 -11.22 -10.12
C PRO A 178 -5.65 -12.56 -10.87
N ARG A 179 -4.91 -13.53 -10.32
CA ARG A 179 -4.57 -14.79 -11.03
C ARG A 179 -5.40 -15.98 -10.60
N GLY A 180 -6.14 -15.87 -9.49
CA GLY A 180 -6.86 -17.00 -8.90
C GLY A 180 -5.92 -18.09 -8.38
N LEU A 181 -4.78 -17.70 -7.82
CA LEU A 181 -3.84 -18.62 -7.17
C LEU A 181 -4.50 -19.24 -5.93
N ALA A 182 -4.19 -20.52 -5.65
CA ALA A 182 -4.74 -21.22 -4.50
C ALA A 182 -3.65 -21.88 -3.64
N GLY A 183 -3.92 -22.00 -2.35
CA GLY A 183 -3.10 -22.73 -1.41
C GLY A 183 -1.65 -22.22 -1.38
N ASP A 184 -0.71 -23.17 -1.42
CA ASP A 184 0.72 -22.87 -1.41
C ASP A 184 1.25 -22.27 -2.74
N GLY A 185 0.41 -22.15 -3.78
CA GLY A 185 0.72 -21.37 -4.98
C GLY A 185 0.73 -19.86 -4.73
N ILE A 186 0.13 -19.38 -3.64
CA ILE A 186 0.17 -17.98 -3.23
C ILE A 186 1.45 -17.74 -2.42
N PRO A 187 2.26 -16.70 -2.73
CA PRO A 187 3.44 -16.37 -1.93
C PRO A 187 3.09 -16.22 -0.45
N VAL A 188 3.92 -16.77 0.45
CA VAL A 188 3.64 -16.75 1.89
C VAL A 188 3.49 -15.32 2.44
N TYR A 189 4.28 -14.38 1.92
CA TYR A 189 4.20 -12.98 2.35
C TYR A 189 2.87 -12.33 1.95
N SER A 190 2.29 -12.68 0.79
CA SER A 190 0.95 -12.24 0.38
C SER A 190 -0.11 -12.76 1.34
N ARG A 191 -0.06 -14.06 1.66
CA ARG A 191 -1.01 -14.69 2.59
C ARG A 191 -0.98 -14.03 3.98
N ILE A 192 0.23 -13.73 4.49
CA ILE A 192 0.41 -13.04 5.77
C ILE A 192 -0.08 -11.60 5.67
N ALA A 193 0.24 -10.89 4.59
CA ALA A 193 -0.13 -9.49 4.41
C ALA A 193 -1.64 -9.29 4.30
N LEU A 194 -2.35 -10.16 3.57
CA LEU A 194 -3.81 -10.16 3.50
C LEU A 194 -4.43 -10.37 4.89
N LEU A 195 -3.95 -11.36 5.63
CA LEU A 195 -4.45 -11.63 6.98
C LEU A 195 -4.19 -10.45 7.91
N ALA A 196 -2.97 -9.91 7.93
CA ALA A 196 -2.59 -8.76 8.76
C ALA A 196 -3.43 -7.52 8.46
N GLN A 197 -3.73 -7.25 7.18
CA GLN A 197 -4.58 -6.15 6.75
C GLN A 197 -6.01 -6.30 7.30
N ILE A 198 -6.60 -7.46 7.17
CA ILE A 198 -7.97 -7.70 7.66
C ILE A 198 -8.02 -7.63 9.19
N VAL A 199 -7.03 -8.17 9.89
CA VAL A 199 -6.92 -8.01 11.36
C VAL A 199 -6.91 -6.53 11.73
N ASP A 200 -6.09 -5.70 11.08
CA ASP A 200 -5.99 -4.27 11.42
C ASP A 200 -7.28 -3.52 11.10
N VAL A 201 -7.89 -3.75 9.95
CA VAL A 201 -9.16 -3.11 9.56
C VAL A 201 -10.26 -3.41 10.58
N PHE A 202 -10.46 -4.68 10.91
CA PHE A 202 -11.54 -5.08 11.80
C PHE A 202 -11.27 -4.69 13.26
N GLN A 203 -10.02 -4.80 13.75
CA GLN A 203 -9.71 -4.37 15.11
C GLN A 203 -9.88 -2.86 15.30
N THR A 204 -9.53 -2.07 14.29
CA THR A 204 -9.65 -0.61 14.34
C THR A 204 -11.10 -0.16 14.24
N ALA A 205 -11.91 -0.78 13.39
CA ALA A 205 -13.31 -0.42 13.18
C ALA A 205 -14.23 -0.97 14.26
N ASN A 206 -14.05 -2.22 14.71
CA ASN A 206 -15.02 -2.98 15.49
C ASN A 206 -14.44 -3.67 16.72
N GLY A 207 -13.14 -3.48 16.99
CA GLY A 207 -12.44 -4.04 18.14
C GLY A 207 -11.89 -5.45 17.93
N ILE A 208 -11.08 -5.88 18.92
CA ILE A 208 -10.29 -7.12 18.86
C ILE A 208 -11.13 -8.35 18.60
N GLU A 209 -12.26 -8.49 19.28
CA GLU A 209 -13.12 -9.66 19.14
C GLU A 209 -13.78 -9.76 17.75
N ALA A 210 -14.01 -8.62 17.09
CA ALA A 210 -14.48 -8.62 15.71
C ALA A 210 -13.40 -9.10 14.75
N ALA A 211 -12.15 -8.68 14.96
CA ALA A 211 -11.03 -9.15 14.16
C ALA A 211 -10.82 -10.67 14.31
N LYS A 212 -10.82 -11.18 15.55
CA LYS A 212 -10.70 -12.64 15.80
C LYS A 212 -11.79 -13.43 15.08
N ARG A 213 -13.05 -13.03 15.21
CA ARG A 213 -14.19 -13.70 14.55
C ARG A 213 -14.07 -13.65 13.03
N GLU A 214 -13.63 -12.53 12.47
CA GLU A 214 -13.52 -12.39 11.02
C GLU A 214 -12.45 -13.30 10.44
N ILE A 215 -11.31 -13.44 11.12
CA ILE A 215 -10.27 -14.39 10.71
C ILE A 215 -10.77 -15.82 10.80
N GLU A 216 -11.46 -16.18 11.89
CA GLU A 216 -12.06 -17.50 12.05
C GLU A 216 -13.06 -17.82 10.92
N ASN A 217 -13.97 -16.90 10.63
CA ASN A 217 -15.01 -17.05 9.60
C ASN A 217 -14.46 -17.26 8.19
N ARG A 218 -13.30 -16.64 7.87
CA ARG A 218 -12.67 -16.71 6.54
C ARG A 218 -11.51 -17.72 6.47
N THR A 219 -11.23 -18.45 7.56
CA THR A 219 -10.20 -19.50 7.57
C THR A 219 -10.58 -20.62 6.58
N GLY A 220 -9.63 -21.03 5.75
CA GLY A 220 -9.83 -22.05 4.71
C GLY A 220 -10.45 -21.51 3.41
N THR A 221 -10.98 -20.30 3.41
CA THR A 221 -11.45 -19.61 2.20
C THR A 221 -10.47 -18.51 1.80
N TRP A 222 -10.44 -17.40 2.53
CA TRP A 222 -9.49 -16.32 2.27
C TRP A 222 -8.11 -16.61 2.86
N PHE A 223 -8.06 -17.18 4.06
CA PHE A 223 -6.84 -17.34 4.85
C PHE A 223 -6.37 -18.78 4.92
N ASP A 224 -5.05 -18.95 4.82
CA ASP A 224 -4.36 -20.19 5.13
C ASP A 224 -4.66 -20.62 6.57
N PRO A 225 -5.22 -21.82 6.81
CA PRO A 225 -5.52 -22.30 8.17
C PRO A 225 -4.31 -22.32 9.10
N ARG A 226 -3.09 -22.51 8.56
CA ARG A 226 -1.85 -22.48 9.36
C ARG A 226 -1.56 -21.08 9.88
N LEU A 227 -1.77 -20.04 9.06
CA LEU A 227 -1.59 -18.65 9.44
C LEU A 227 -2.68 -18.18 10.41
N SER A 228 -3.92 -18.59 10.20
CA SER A 228 -5.02 -18.32 11.13
C SER A 228 -4.75 -18.93 12.51
N ALA A 229 -4.24 -20.16 12.57
CA ALA A 229 -3.85 -20.80 13.82
C ALA A 229 -2.67 -20.09 14.51
N ALA A 230 -1.68 -19.62 13.74
CA ALA A 230 -0.58 -18.82 14.25
C ALA A 230 -1.07 -17.49 14.82
N PHE A 231 -1.95 -16.79 14.10
CA PHE A 231 -2.58 -15.57 14.58
C PHE A 231 -3.37 -15.79 15.87
N ALA A 232 -4.17 -16.87 15.98
CA ALA A 232 -4.92 -17.18 17.19
C ALA A 232 -4.03 -17.26 18.42
N ARG A 233 -2.87 -17.95 18.33
CA ARG A 233 -1.90 -18.05 19.44
C ARG A 233 -1.31 -16.69 19.84
N ILE A 234 -1.09 -15.80 18.88
CA ILE A 234 -0.59 -14.45 19.13
C ILE A 234 -1.68 -13.56 19.72
N ALA A 235 -2.89 -13.67 19.19
CA ALA A 235 -4.06 -12.87 19.57
C ALA A 235 -4.54 -13.11 21.01
N ASP A 236 -4.11 -14.20 21.64
CA ASP A 236 -4.38 -14.48 23.05
C ASP A 236 -3.41 -13.78 24.01
N ARG A 237 -2.37 -13.11 23.49
CA ARG A 237 -1.38 -12.36 24.27
C ARG A 237 -1.83 -10.89 24.43
N PRO A 238 -2.16 -10.42 25.65
CA PRO A 238 -2.62 -9.03 25.82
C PRO A 238 -1.61 -7.98 25.38
N GLU A 239 -0.30 -8.24 25.56
CA GLU A 239 0.80 -7.36 25.18
C GLU A 239 0.87 -7.11 23.67
N PHE A 240 0.46 -8.08 22.86
CA PHE A 240 0.37 -7.93 21.41
C PHE A 240 -0.58 -6.78 21.00
N TRP A 241 -1.77 -6.75 21.60
CA TRP A 241 -2.77 -5.72 21.33
C TRP A 241 -2.46 -4.38 22.00
N GLN A 242 -1.82 -4.43 23.17
CA GLN A 242 -1.39 -3.21 23.86
C GLN A 242 -0.43 -2.43 22.99
N LYS A 243 0.56 -3.12 22.40
CA LYS A 243 1.59 -2.49 21.56
C LYS A 243 1.02 -1.84 20.30
N LEU A 244 -0.03 -2.41 19.69
CA LEU A 244 -0.73 -1.82 18.54
C LEU A 244 -1.36 -0.46 18.83
N ARG A 245 -1.56 -0.10 20.10
CA ARG A 245 -2.17 1.16 20.53
C ARG A 245 -1.13 2.18 21.03
N ASP A 246 0.11 1.78 21.14
CA ASP A 246 1.17 2.64 21.65
C ASP A 246 1.58 3.69 20.62
N ASP A 247 1.76 4.94 21.07
CA ASP A 247 2.23 6.04 20.21
C ASP A 247 3.62 5.80 19.64
N ASP A 248 4.44 4.95 20.28
CA ASP A 248 5.79 4.59 19.87
C ASP A 248 5.85 3.36 18.95
N LEU A 249 4.70 2.83 18.50
CA LEU A 249 4.64 1.65 17.63
C LEU A 249 5.56 1.80 16.41
N ARG A 250 5.58 2.98 15.77
CA ARG A 250 6.44 3.25 14.61
C ARG A 250 7.92 3.02 14.94
N GLN A 251 8.39 3.50 16.08
CA GLN A 251 9.79 3.30 16.50
C GLN A 251 10.07 1.83 16.78
N SER A 252 9.11 1.13 17.38
CA SER A 252 9.21 -0.31 17.64
C SER A 252 9.31 -1.10 16.33
N ILE A 253 8.53 -0.72 15.30
CA ILE A 253 8.60 -1.34 13.97
C ILE A 253 9.97 -1.08 13.32
N PHE A 254 10.52 0.13 13.40
CA PHE A 254 11.86 0.39 12.88
C PHE A 254 12.97 -0.42 13.60
N ALA A 255 12.74 -0.76 14.87
CA ALA A 255 13.65 -1.63 15.61
C ALA A 255 13.53 -3.12 15.24
N LEU A 256 12.42 -3.52 14.60
CA LEU A 256 12.21 -4.89 14.09
C LEU A 256 12.86 -5.12 12.71
N GLU A 257 13.37 -4.08 12.04
CA GLU A 257 14.15 -4.29 10.81
C GLU A 257 15.37 -5.17 11.14
N PRO A 258 15.53 -6.34 10.47
CA PRO A 258 16.61 -7.26 10.75
C PRO A 258 17.99 -6.59 10.59
N ALA A 259 18.81 -6.62 11.64
CA ALA A 259 20.07 -5.86 11.71
C ALA A 259 21.11 -6.28 10.66
N GLN A 260 21.10 -7.56 10.26
CA GLN A 260 22.05 -8.11 9.28
C GLN A 260 21.77 -7.61 7.85
N THR A 261 20.54 -7.15 7.61
CA THR A 261 20.06 -6.68 6.30
C THR A 261 19.73 -5.21 6.29
N THR A 262 20.02 -4.46 7.36
CA THR A 262 19.77 -3.01 7.43
C THR A 262 20.40 -2.29 6.25
N SER A 263 19.56 -1.81 5.33
CA SER A 263 19.99 -1.13 4.12
C SER A 263 20.18 0.36 4.40
N MET A 264 21.40 0.86 4.20
CA MET A 264 21.67 2.29 4.20
C MET A 264 21.31 2.86 2.82
N VAL A 265 20.58 3.94 2.82
CA VAL A 265 20.16 4.61 1.58
C VAL A 265 21.30 5.51 1.10
N ASP A 266 21.93 5.11 0.00
CA ASP A 266 22.87 5.97 -0.73
C ASP A 266 22.11 6.98 -1.62
N GLU A 267 22.86 7.90 -2.23
CA GLU A 267 22.29 8.96 -3.06
C GLU A 267 21.54 8.41 -4.29
N ASP A 268 22.03 7.34 -4.92
CA ASP A 268 21.40 6.77 -6.13
C ASP A 268 20.13 6.00 -5.75
N TYR A 269 20.17 5.31 -4.61
CA TYR A 269 18.99 4.60 -4.11
C TYR A 269 17.89 5.58 -3.68
N LEU A 270 18.27 6.71 -3.07
CA LEU A 270 17.31 7.78 -2.73
C LEU A 270 16.64 8.38 -3.97
N ASP A 271 17.37 8.50 -5.08
CA ASP A 271 16.80 8.95 -6.36
C ASP A 271 15.76 7.95 -6.89
N ASP A 272 16.04 6.65 -6.82
CA ASP A 272 15.10 5.61 -7.25
C ASP A 272 13.84 5.58 -6.38
N ILE A 273 13.99 5.71 -5.06
CA ILE A 273 12.86 5.80 -4.12
C ILE A 273 12.01 7.04 -4.43
N ALA A 274 12.63 8.21 -4.61
CA ALA A 274 11.91 9.44 -4.94
C ALA A 274 11.14 9.30 -6.27
N ALA A 275 11.75 8.71 -7.29
CA ALA A 275 11.12 8.46 -8.58
C ALA A 275 9.99 7.43 -8.50
N ALA A 276 10.09 6.43 -7.63
CA ALA A 276 9.04 5.44 -7.39
C ALA A 276 7.81 6.10 -6.72
N PHE A 277 8.03 6.93 -5.71
CA PHE A 277 6.93 7.65 -5.05
C PHE A 277 6.27 8.70 -5.94
N ALA A 278 7.03 9.38 -6.80
CA ALA A 278 6.46 10.24 -7.84
C ALA A 278 5.45 9.45 -8.71
N GLN A 279 5.76 8.20 -9.07
CA GLN A 279 4.83 7.35 -9.82
C GLN A 279 3.57 6.98 -9.01
N VAL A 280 3.68 6.77 -7.70
CA VAL A 280 2.50 6.55 -6.84
C VAL A 280 1.56 7.76 -6.90
N VAL A 281 2.11 8.97 -6.78
CA VAL A 281 1.34 10.22 -6.85
C VAL A 281 0.73 10.42 -8.23
N ASP A 282 1.55 10.32 -9.28
CA ASP A 282 1.14 10.53 -10.67
C ASP A 282 0.06 9.53 -11.11
N SER A 283 0.03 8.34 -10.51
CA SER A 283 -0.93 7.28 -10.84
C SER A 283 -2.36 7.59 -10.38
N LYS A 284 -2.55 8.55 -9.48
CA LYS A 284 -3.87 8.87 -8.93
C LYS A 284 -4.82 9.44 -10.00
N SER A 285 -4.28 10.14 -10.99
CA SER A 285 -5.06 10.74 -12.06
C SER A 285 -4.40 10.51 -13.44
N PRO A 286 -5.17 10.21 -14.48
CA PRO A 286 -4.63 10.11 -15.84
C PRO A 286 -4.03 11.44 -16.34
N TYR A 287 -4.48 12.58 -15.79
CA TYR A 287 -3.96 13.92 -16.15
C TYR A 287 -2.58 14.18 -15.56
N THR A 288 -2.23 13.53 -14.45
CA THR A 288 -0.92 13.65 -13.79
C THR A 288 0.07 12.58 -14.22
N SER A 289 -0.32 11.66 -15.10
CA SER A 289 0.59 10.62 -15.61
C SER A 289 1.87 11.21 -16.19
N GLY A 290 3.04 10.89 -15.59
CA GLY A 290 4.35 11.42 -15.96
C GLY A 290 4.52 12.93 -15.70
N HIS A 291 3.64 13.56 -14.92
CA HIS A 291 3.76 14.98 -14.57
C HIS A 291 5.05 15.25 -13.80
N SER A 292 5.28 14.52 -12.74
CA SER A 292 6.47 14.71 -11.88
C SER A 292 7.78 14.50 -12.64
N GLU A 293 7.82 13.56 -13.59
CA GLU A 293 8.99 13.36 -14.47
C GLU A 293 9.21 14.55 -15.41
N ARG A 294 8.14 15.09 -16.01
CA ARG A 294 8.24 16.28 -16.88
C ARG A 294 8.68 17.52 -16.10
N VAL A 295 8.10 17.74 -14.91
CA VAL A 295 8.52 18.85 -14.04
C VAL A 295 9.99 18.72 -13.67
N THR A 296 10.44 17.51 -13.34
CA THR A 296 11.85 17.22 -13.01
C THR A 296 12.77 17.52 -14.19
N LEU A 297 12.38 17.14 -15.41
CA LEU A 297 13.15 17.45 -16.61
C LEU A 297 13.31 18.95 -16.83
N PHE A 298 12.21 19.72 -16.76
CA PHE A 298 12.24 21.16 -16.93
C PHE A 298 13.02 21.85 -15.80
N THR A 299 12.88 21.41 -14.57
CA THR A 299 13.64 21.89 -13.42
C THR A 299 15.15 21.71 -13.64
N ASP A 300 15.58 20.54 -14.13
CA ASP A 300 16.98 20.25 -14.41
C ASP A 300 17.55 21.13 -15.55
N LEU A 301 16.77 21.34 -16.62
CA LEU A 301 17.16 22.20 -17.74
C LEU A 301 17.34 23.67 -17.28
N ILE A 302 16.41 24.19 -16.47
CA ILE A 302 16.49 25.54 -15.91
C ILE A 302 17.70 25.65 -14.98
N ALA A 303 17.87 24.71 -14.06
CA ALA A 303 18.98 24.68 -13.11
C ALA A 303 20.36 24.61 -13.81
N LYS A 304 20.45 23.86 -14.91
CA LYS A 304 21.65 23.82 -15.76
C LYS A 304 21.93 25.19 -16.40
N GLN A 305 20.92 25.87 -16.91
CA GLN A 305 21.05 27.20 -17.48
C GLN A 305 21.45 28.26 -16.44
N MET A 306 21.05 28.04 -15.19
CA MET A 306 21.45 28.86 -14.04
C MET A 306 22.85 28.54 -13.50
N ASN A 307 23.58 27.62 -14.13
CA ASN A 307 24.91 27.13 -13.74
C ASN A 307 24.96 26.53 -12.31
N LEU A 308 23.88 25.87 -11.89
CA LEU A 308 23.89 25.15 -10.62
C LEU A 308 24.78 23.90 -10.71
N SER A 309 25.45 23.57 -9.60
CA SER A 309 26.30 22.39 -9.52
C SER A 309 25.50 21.09 -9.74
N ALA A 310 26.18 19.99 -10.07
CA ALA A 310 25.56 18.68 -10.23
C ALA A 310 24.82 18.23 -8.95
N GLU A 311 25.39 18.51 -7.78
CA GLU A 311 24.79 18.22 -6.47
C GLU A 311 23.49 19.03 -6.24
N GLN A 312 23.52 20.33 -6.50
CA GLN A 312 22.33 21.19 -6.37
C GLN A 312 21.23 20.77 -7.33
N ARG A 313 21.57 20.39 -8.56
CA ARG A 313 20.64 19.89 -9.57
C ARG A 313 20.00 18.57 -9.13
N ARG A 314 20.77 17.66 -8.51
CA ARG A 314 20.26 16.40 -7.94
C ARG A 314 19.21 16.67 -6.86
N TRP A 315 19.49 17.58 -5.94
CA TRP A 315 18.54 18.00 -4.91
C TRP A 315 17.25 18.58 -5.48
N LEU A 316 17.37 19.46 -6.46
CA LEU A 316 16.21 20.06 -7.13
C LEU A 316 15.37 19.03 -7.88
N LYS A 317 15.99 18.01 -8.48
CA LYS A 317 15.26 16.91 -9.12
C LYS A 317 14.42 16.14 -8.10
N ARG A 318 14.96 15.80 -6.95
CA ARG A 318 14.22 15.14 -5.86
C ARG A 318 13.07 16.00 -5.37
N ALA A 319 13.30 17.27 -5.15
CA ALA A 319 12.24 18.20 -4.76
C ALA A 319 11.15 18.27 -5.83
N ALA A 320 11.52 18.30 -7.11
CA ALA A 320 10.57 18.27 -8.22
C ALA A 320 9.78 16.97 -8.32
N LEU A 321 10.39 15.81 -8.05
CA LEU A 321 9.71 14.52 -8.02
C LEU A 321 8.66 14.44 -6.91
N LEU A 322 8.93 15.06 -5.77
CA LEU A 322 8.11 14.93 -4.56
C LEU A 322 7.21 16.16 -4.28
N HIS A 323 7.19 17.17 -5.19
CA HIS A 323 6.49 18.43 -4.93
C HIS A 323 4.98 18.24 -4.72
N ASP A 324 4.39 17.27 -5.39
CA ASP A 324 2.96 16.94 -5.33
C ASP A 324 2.63 15.79 -4.36
N LEU A 325 3.57 15.38 -3.48
CA LEU A 325 3.35 14.26 -2.56
C LEU A 325 2.10 14.48 -1.69
N SER A 326 1.79 15.73 -1.34
CA SER A 326 0.58 16.05 -0.58
C SER A 326 -0.73 15.84 -1.34
N LEU A 327 -0.71 15.76 -2.68
CA LEU A 327 -1.92 15.54 -3.48
C LEU A 327 -2.42 14.09 -3.41
N ILE A 328 -1.65 13.18 -2.82
CA ILE A 328 -2.02 11.77 -2.73
C ILE A 328 -3.29 11.55 -1.90
N HIS A 329 -3.66 12.49 -1.02
CA HIS A 329 -4.83 12.40 -0.14
C HIS A 329 -6.04 13.24 -0.59
N ILE A 330 -5.99 13.86 -1.77
CA ILE A 330 -7.08 14.69 -2.31
C ILE A 330 -8.01 13.89 -3.23
#